data_6bd3d724b6f38a1c64631a050762901a
#
_entry.id   6bd3d724b6f38a1c64631a050762901a
#
_cell.length_a   1.000
_cell.length_b   1.000
_cell.length_c   1.000
_cell.angle_alpha   90.00
_cell.angle_beta   90.00
_cell.angle_gamma   90.00
#
_symmetry.space_group_name_H-M   'P 1'
#
loop_
_entity.id
_entity.type
_entity.pdbx_description
1 polymer ?
#
loop_
_entity_poly.entity_id
_entity_poly.type
_entity_poly.pdbx_seq_one_letter_code
_entity_poly.pdbx_strand_id
1 'polypeptide(L)'
;MRHSKPGDFFARFNASSTAVYQGYPLVTIAKQSNHLRKTKHKVAMQQPFYLEPIKHDRKKVLALVAFLSNSSNHDPDRAENKCVFHADLLLEIGGFPFGSQAIVCTSCADVWVGATNVRDSTIGIKPEKISELKRLVFDILGNPAEWPPEFQD
;
A
#
# COMPACT_ATOMS: atom_id res chain seq x y z
N MET A 1 -8.54 21.66 7.91
CA MET A 1 -7.40 21.14 7.13
C MET A 1 -7.79 21.07 5.66
N ARG A 2 -7.05 21.68 4.79
CA ARG A 2 -7.24 21.47 3.36
C ARG A 2 -6.75 20.05 3.04
N HIS A 3 -7.66 19.18 2.67
CA HIS A 3 -7.27 17.89 2.09
C HIS A 3 -6.50 18.18 0.81
N SER A 4 -5.20 17.89 0.81
CA SER A 4 -4.41 17.99 -0.41
C SER A 4 -5.03 17.04 -1.44
N LYS A 5 -5.14 17.52 -2.69
CA LYS A 5 -5.59 16.65 -3.79
C LYS A 5 -4.67 15.44 -3.89
N PRO A 6 -5.17 14.24 -4.25
CA PRO A 6 -4.33 13.05 -4.40
C PRO A 6 -3.08 13.28 -5.26
N GLY A 7 -3.19 14.07 -6.33
CA GLY A 7 -2.05 14.42 -7.17
C GLY A 7 -0.95 15.16 -6.42
N ASP A 8 -1.30 16.09 -5.53
CA ASP A 8 -0.34 16.83 -4.72
C ASP A 8 0.36 15.94 -3.70
N PHE A 9 -0.40 15.02 -3.10
CA PHE A 9 0.14 14.03 -2.18
C PHE A 9 1.19 13.14 -2.87
N PHE A 10 0.81 12.54 -4.00
CA PHE A 10 1.69 11.61 -4.72
C PHE A 10 2.84 12.28 -5.46
N ALA A 11 2.78 13.59 -5.74
CA ALA A 11 3.90 14.32 -6.32
C ALA A 11 5.18 14.21 -5.49
N ARG A 12 5.07 14.08 -4.18
CA ARG A 12 6.19 13.92 -3.27
C ARG A 12 6.97 12.62 -3.52
N PHE A 13 6.29 11.56 -3.94
CA PHE A 13 6.91 10.27 -4.24
C PHE A 13 7.75 10.29 -5.52
N ASN A 14 7.50 11.23 -6.43
CA ASN A 14 8.28 11.39 -7.65
C ASN A 14 9.67 12.01 -7.40
N ALA A 15 9.78 12.86 -6.39
CA ALA A 15 10.98 13.64 -6.12
C ALA A 15 11.94 13.00 -5.11
N SER A 16 11.51 11.94 -4.42
CA SER A 16 12.23 11.37 -3.26
C SER A 16 12.44 9.89 -3.43
N SER A 17 13.44 9.36 -2.72
CA SER A 17 13.59 7.93 -2.55
C SER A 17 12.40 7.36 -1.79
N THR A 18 11.72 6.41 -2.40
CA THR A 18 10.57 5.73 -1.81
C THR A 18 11.02 4.38 -1.27
N ALA A 19 10.79 4.13 0.02
CA ALA A 19 10.91 2.80 0.59
C ALA A 19 9.62 2.03 0.35
N VAL A 20 9.75 0.76 0.01
CA VAL A 20 8.64 -0.14 -0.29
C VAL A 20 8.67 -1.30 0.68
N TYR A 21 7.56 -1.53 1.35
CA TYR A 21 7.41 -2.65 2.30
C TYR A 21 6.28 -3.55 1.85
N GLN A 22 6.51 -4.85 1.97
CA GLN A 22 5.49 -5.85 1.69
C GLN A 22 4.63 -6.07 2.92
N GLY A 23 3.30 -6.12 2.72
CA GLY A 23 2.35 -6.53 3.75
C GLY A 23 2.42 -8.04 4.01
N TYR A 24 1.91 -8.46 5.16
CA TYR A 24 1.77 -9.88 5.46
C TYR A 24 0.74 -10.52 4.52
N PRO A 25 0.90 -11.80 4.15
CA PRO A 25 -0.05 -12.47 3.29
C PRO A 25 -1.43 -12.53 3.93
N LEU A 26 -2.48 -12.59 3.08
CA LEU A 26 -3.86 -12.74 3.53
C LEU A 26 -4.07 -14.16 4.04
N VAL A 27 -3.93 -14.33 5.33
CA VAL A 27 -4.08 -15.61 6.05
C VAL A 27 -5.09 -15.48 7.17
N THR A 28 -5.46 -16.58 7.79
CA THR A 28 -6.33 -16.54 8.96
C THR A 28 -5.73 -15.68 10.07
N ILE A 29 -6.58 -15.07 10.89
CA ILE A 29 -6.16 -14.24 12.03
C ILE A 29 -5.21 -15.00 12.95
N ALA A 30 -5.47 -16.28 13.19
CA ALA A 30 -4.62 -17.13 14.04
C ALA A 30 -3.21 -17.30 13.46
N LYS A 31 -3.09 -17.59 12.17
CA LYS A 31 -1.79 -17.72 11.48
C LYS A 31 -1.04 -16.39 11.48
N GLN A 32 -1.72 -15.30 11.16
CA GLN A 32 -1.13 -13.96 11.17
C GLN A 32 -0.62 -13.60 12.57
N SER A 33 -1.41 -13.82 13.61
CA SER A 33 -1.01 -13.53 14.99
C SER A 33 0.20 -14.35 15.42
N ASN A 34 0.27 -15.63 15.06
CA ASN A 34 1.44 -16.47 15.34
C ASN A 34 2.69 -15.98 14.63
N HIS A 35 2.55 -15.59 13.37
CA HIS A 35 3.66 -15.07 12.58
C HIS A 35 4.18 -13.74 13.15
N LEU A 36 3.28 -12.82 13.52
CA LEU A 36 3.62 -11.54 14.12
C LEU A 36 4.32 -11.68 15.48
N ARG A 37 4.02 -12.71 16.26
CA ARG A 37 4.72 -12.95 17.53
C ARG A 37 6.14 -13.47 17.34
N LYS A 38 6.41 -14.17 16.24
CA LYS A 38 7.70 -14.83 15.99
C LYS A 38 8.68 -13.94 15.23
N THR A 39 8.21 -12.89 14.58
CA THR A 39 9.00 -12.03 13.69
C THR A 39 8.91 -10.57 14.10
N LYS A 40 10.04 -9.88 14.02
CA LYS A 40 10.03 -8.42 14.10
C LYS A 40 9.32 -7.89 12.85
N HIS A 41 8.48 -6.90 13.03
CA HIS A 41 7.70 -6.31 11.95
C HIS A 41 7.59 -4.80 12.10
N LYS A 42 7.28 -4.15 10.99
CA LYS A 42 6.96 -2.71 10.93
C LYS A 42 5.45 -2.55 11.02
N VAL A 43 5.00 -1.50 11.69
CA VAL A 43 3.58 -1.12 11.75
C VAL A 43 3.42 0.26 11.13
N ALA A 44 2.45 0.40 10.24
CA ALA A 44 2.05 1.68 9.67
C ALA A 44 0.52 1.75 9.62
N MET A 45 -0.06 2.82 10.17
CA MET A 45 -1.53 2.98 10.24
C MET A 45 -2.24 1.74 10.79
N GLN A 46 -1.65 1.10 11.83
CA GLN A 46 -2.14 -0.14 12.47
C GLN A 46 -2.10 -1.39 11.58
N GLN A 47 -1.43 -1.32 10.44
CA GLN A 47 -1.23 -2.47 9.54
C GLN A 47 0.20 -3.02 9.67
N PRO A 48 0.37 -4.35 9.69
CA PRO A 48 1.69 -4.96 9.78
C PRO A 48 2.36 -5.12 8.42
N PHE A 49 3.67 -4.91 8.39
CA PHE A 49 4.53 -5.11 7.22
C PHE A 49 5.80 -5.83 7.64
N TYR A 50 6.44 -6.52 6.71
CA TYR A 50 7.77 -7.04 6.93
C TYR A 50 8.73 -5.91 7.25
N LEU A 51 9.66 -6.16 8.17
CA LEU A 51 10.53 -5.12 8.74
C LEU A 51 11.47 -4.49 7.72
N GLU A 52 12.02 -5.32 6.81
CA GLU A 52 12.97 -4.86 5.83
C GLU A 52 12.26 -4.37 4.56
N PRO A 53 12.67 -3.21 4.03
CA PRO A 53 12.15 -2.75 2.76
C PRO A 53 12.57 -3.70 1.64
N ILE A 54 11.70 -3.88 0.65
CA ILE A 54 12.05 -4.69 -0.52
C ILE A 54 12.89 -3.87 -1.51
N LYS A 55 13.80 -4.56 -2.19
CA LYS A 55 14.47 -4.01 -3.37
C LYS A 55 13.45 -3.93 -4.50
N HIS A 56 13.40 -2.79 -5.16
CA HIS A 56 12.42 -2.56 -6.21
C HIS A 56 13.02 -1.79 -7.38
N ASP A 57 12.39 -1.93 -8.54
CA ASP A 57 12.66 -1.10 -9.70
C ASP A 57 11.93 0.23 -9.55
N ARG A 58 12.66 1.33 -9.53
CA ARG A 58 12.09 2.67 -9.41
C ARG A 58 11.03 2.96 -10.47
N LYS A 59 11.21 2.49 -11.69
CA LYS A 59 10.24 2.68 -12.78
C LYS A 59 8.89 2.06 -12.45
N LYS A 60 8.89 0.88 -11.84
CA LYS A 60 7.66 0.18 -11.42
C LYS A 60 6.95 0.95 -10.31
N VAL A 61 7.69 1.47 -9.35
CA VAL A 61 7.12 2.31 -8.27
C VAL A 61 6.55 3.60 -8.84
N LEU A 62 7.27 4.28 -9.75
CA LEU A 62 6.76 5.49 -10.38
C LEU A 62 5.51 5.24 -11.23
N ALA A 63 5.39 4.08 -11.88
CA ALA A 63 4.18 3.70 -12.60
C ALA A 63 2.98 3.55 -11.67
N LEU A 64 3.15 2.92 -10.51
CA LEU A 64 2.10 2.83 -9.50
C LEU A 64 1.74 4.21 -8.94
N VAL A 65 2.72 5.04 -8.62
CA VAL A 65 2.49 6.41 -8.14
C VAL A 65 1.72 7.24 -9.17
N ALA A 66 2.06 7.14 -10.45
CA ALA A 66 1.33 7.83 -11.52
C ALA A 66 -0.14 7.36 -11.61
N PHE A 67 -0.38 6.07 -11.48
CA PHE A 67 -1.73 5.50 -11.45
C PHE A 67 -2.52 6.04 -10.25
N LEU A 68 -1.94 6.03 -9.06
CA LEU A 68 -2.59 6.48 -7.82
C LEU A 68 -2.84 7.99 -7.81
N SER A 69 -2.00 8.78 -8.47
CA SER A 69 -2.15 10.23 -8.56
C SER A 69 -3.23 10.67 -9.55
N ASN A 70 -3.61 9.80 -10.48
CA ASN A 70 -4.58 10.12 -11.52
C ASN A 70 -6.01 9.99 -11.01
N SER A 71 -6.68 11.12 -10.80
CA SER A 71 -8.05 11.15 -10.28
C SER A 71 -9.08 10.44 -11.17
N SER A 72 -8.78 10.23 -12.46
CA SER A 72 -9.66 9.45 -13.34
C SER A 72 -9.75 7.96 -12.96
N ASN A 73 -8.81 7.46 -12.16
CA ASN A 73 -8.82 6.10 -11.63
C ASN A 73 -9.58 5.99 -10.30
N HIS A 74 -9.95 7.10 -9.70
CA HIS A 74 -10.61 7.14 -8.40
C HIS A 74 -12.11 7.07 -8.51
N ASP A 75 -12.75 6.39 -7.55
CA ASP A 75 -14.19 6.34 -7.39
C ASP A 75 -14.60 7.14 -6.14
N PRO A 76 -14.98 8.44 -6.31
CA PRO A 76 -15.34 9.29 -5.18
C PRO A 76 -16.68 8.90 -4.54
N ASP A 77 -17.52 8.17 -5.28
CA ASP A 77 -18.86 7.78 -4.83
C ASP A 77 -18.87 6.37 -4.21
N ARG A 78 -17.70 5.74 -4.14
CA ARG A 78 -17.60 4.42 -3.55
C ARG A 78 -17.96 4.51 -2.06
N ALA A 79 -19.13 3.97 -1.72
CA ALA A 79 -19.56 3.86 -0.34
C ALA A 79 -18.49 3.14 0.49
N GLU A 80 -18.39 3.50 1.78
CA GLU A 80 -17.50 2.78 2.69
C GLU A 80 -17.66 1.28 2.48
N ASN A 81 -16.57 0.68 2.05
CA ASN A 81 -16.57 -0.70 1.65
C ASN A 81 -16.62 -1.57 2.91
N LYS A 82 -17.53 -2.54 2.94
CA LYS A 82 -17.56 -3.56 4.00
C LYS A 82 -16.37 -4.54 3.92
N CYS A 83 -15.45 -4.32 3.01
CA CYS A 83 -14.25 -5.11 2.85
C CYS A 83 -13.31 -4.86 4.02
N VAL A 84 -12.83 -5.93 4.63
CA VAL A 84 -11.76 -5.82 5.65
C VAL A 84 -10.48 -5.45 4.95
N PHE A 85 -9.94 -4.29 5.28
CA PHE A 85 -8.71 -3.79 4.68
C PHE A 85 -7.53 -4.70 5.03
N HIS A 86 -6.85 -5.16 4.00
CA HIS A 86 -5.63 -5.94 4.09
C HIS A 86 -4.51 -5.22 3.36
N ALA A 87 -3.46 -4.84 4.08
CA ALA A 87 -2.34 -4.12 3.51
C ALA A 87 -1.46 -5.05 2.68
N ASP A 88 -1.35 -4.80 1.38
CA ASP A 88 -0.47 -5.54 0.48
C ASP A 88 0.88 -4.85 0.32
N LEU A 89 0.88 -3.52 0.27
CA LEU A 89 2.05 -2.70 -0.04
C LEU A 89 2.02 -1.40 0.75
N LEU A 90 3.17 -1.02 1.29
CA LEU A 90 3.41 0.31 1.84
C LEU A 90 4.43 1.05 0.99
N LEU A 91 4.08 2.25 0.54
CA LEU A 91 5.01 3.22 -0.01
C LEU A 91 5.29 4.29 1.05
N GLU A 92 6.56 4.52 1.35
CA GLU A 92 6.96 5.48 2.39
C GLU A 92 8.06 6.40 1.89
N ILE A 93 7.89 7.69 2.13
CA ILE A 93 8.93 8.70 1.93
C ILE A 93 9.15 9.48 3.21
N GLY A 94 10.42 9.84 3.47
CA GLY A 94 10.79 10.47 4.71
C GLY A 94 10.67 9.51 5.89
N GLY A 95 10.94 10.03 7.07
CA GLY A 95 10.82 9.29 8.32
C GLY A 95 9.98 10.04 9.33
N PHE A 96 9.74 9.41 10.49
CA PHE A 96 9.10 10.08 11.61
C PHE A 96 9.85 11.38 11.95
N PRO A 97 9.17 12.53 12.20
CA PRO A 97 7.73 12.68 12.30
C PRO A 97 7.03 13.21 11.03
N PHE A 98 7.74 13.48 9.94
CA PHE A 98 7.23 14.24 8.79
C PHE A 98 7.10 13.42 7.49
N GLY A 99 7.13 12.10 7.60
CA GLY A 99 7.00 11.21 6.45
C GLY A 99 5.60 11.19 5.85
N SER A 100 5.51 10.72 4.59
CA SER A 100 4.25 10.43 3.91
C SER A 100 4.16 8.95 3.63
N GLN A 101 2.97 8.38 3.80
CA GLN A 101 2.70 6.97 3.62
C GLN A 101 1.48 6.74 2.74
N ALA A 102 1.55 5.74 1.88
CA ALA A 102 0.43 5.21 1.13
C ALA A 102 0.38 3.69 1.29
N ILE A 103 -0.75 3.17 1.72
CA ILE A 103 -0.96 1.72 1.91
C ILE A 103 -2.01 1.25 0.92
N VAL A 104 -1.67 0.24 0.14
CA VAL A 104 -2.55 -0.30 -0.91
C VAL A 104 -3.13 -1.63 -0.46
N CYS A 105 -4.45 -1.73 -0.55
CA CYS A 105 -5.20 -2.99 -0.45
C CYS A 105 -5.76 -3.34 -1.82
N THR A 106 -5.25 -4.39 -2.45
CA THR A 106 -5.72 -4.79 -3.79
C THR A 106 -7.05 -5.51 -3.73
N SER A 107 -7.32 -6.25 -2.67
CA SER A 107 -8.59 -6.99 -2.51
C SER A 107 -9.79 -6.06 -2.30
N CYS A 108 -9.62 -4.97 -1.54
CA CYS A 108 -10.64 -3.96 -1.34
C CYS A 108 -10.61 -2.87 -2.43
N ALA A 109 -9.53 -2.78 -3.18
CA ALA A 109 -9.25 -1.68 -4.12
C ALA A 109 -9.31 -0.30 -3.45
N ASP A 110 -8.75 -0.22 -2.27
CA ASP A 110 -8.64 1.01 -1.47
C ASP A 110 -7.17 1.35 -1.20
N VAL A 111 -6.91 2.64 -1.09
CA VAL A 111 -5.59 3.16 -0.73
C VAL A 111 -5.74 4.11 0.45
N TRP A 112 -5.02 3.84 1.52
CA TRP A 112 -4.92 4.74 2.66
C TRP A 112 -3.72 5.66 2.48
N VAL A 113 -3.94 6.95 2.62
CA VAL A 113 -2.89 7.96 2.49
C VAL A 113 -2.85 8.86 3.71
N GLY A 114 -1.65 9.30 4.06
CA GLY A 114 -1.47 10.20 5.19
C GLY A 114 -0.01 10.43 5.55
N ALA A 115 0.17 11.09 6.69
CA ALA A 115 1.48 11.26 7.33
C ALA A 115 1.87 9.98 8.06
N THR A 116 3.11 9.93 8.59
CA THR A 116 3.61 8.76 9.32
C THR A 116 2.62 8.28 10.38
N ASN A 117 2.11 7.06 10.20
CA ASN A 117 1.17 6.36 11.09
C ASN A 117 -0.19 7.04 11.29
N VAL A 118 -0.51 8.06 10.49
CA VAL A 118 -1.80 8.76 10.57
C VAL A 118 -2.51 8.70 9.23
N ARG A 119 -3.62 7.99 9.17
CA ARG A 119 -4.47 7.95 7.99
C ARG A 119 -5.29 9.24 7.89
N ASP A 120 -5.04 10.04 6.85
CA ASP A 120 -5.79 11.27 6.57
C ASP A 120 -7.00 11.02 5.69
N SER A 121 -6.88 10.14 4.70
CA SER A 121 -7.96 9.82 3.77
C SER A 121 -7.84 8.44 3.15
N THR A 122 -8.94 8.00 2.55
CA THR A 122 -9.03 6.77 1.78
C THR A 122 -9.39 7.10 0.35
N ILE A 123 -8.69 6.49 -0.60
CA ILE A 123 -8.96 6.61 -2.03
C ILE A 123 -9.50 5.27 -2.51
N GLY A 124 -10.75 5.25 -3.00
CA GLY A 124 -11.33 4.10 -3.68
C GLY A 124 -10.91 4.08 -5.15
N ILE A 125 -10.64 2.90 -5.68
CA ILE A 125 -10.28 2.71 -7.09
C ILE A 125 -11.50 2.23 -7.87
N LYS A 126 -11.73 2.77 -9.06
CA LYS A 126 -12.84 2.37 -9.92
C LYS A 126 -12.79 0.87 -10.23
N PRO A 127 -13.96 0.17 -10.28
CA PRO A 127 -13.98 -1.26 -10.55
C PRO A 127 -13.25 -1.68 -11.83
N GLU A 128 -13.37 -0.91 -12.90
CA GLU A 128 -12.70 -1.18 -14.17
C GLU A 128 -11.17 -0.97 -14.13
N LYS A 129 -10.65 -0.39 -13.06
CA LYS A 129 -9.21 -0.11 -12.87
C LYS A 129 -8.56 -1.06 -11.86
N ILE A 130 -9.31 -1.95 -11.22
CA ILE A 130 -8.78 -2.84 -10.19
C ILE A 130 -7.73 -3.80 -10.76
N SER A 131 -7.94 -4.35 -11.95
CA SER A 131 -6.98 -5.25 -12.60
C SER A 131 -5.64 -4.57 -12.85
N GLU A 132 -5.67 -3.31 -13.27
CA GLU A 132 -4.45 -2.53 -13.48
C GLU A 132 -3.74 -2.24 -12.16
N LEU A 133 -4.48 -1.88 -11.09
CA LEU A 133 -3.92 -1.71 -9.75
C LEU A 133 -3.19 -2.97 -9.29
N LYS A 134 -3.83 -4.14 -9.41
CA LYS A 134 -3.23 -5.43 -9.04
C LYS A 134 -1.95 -5.69 -9.83
N ARG A 135 -1.99 -5.49 -11.14
CA ARG A 135 -0.81 -5.67 -11.99
C ARG A 135 0.35 -4.79 -11.54
N LEU A 136 0.10 -3.51 -11.27
CA LEU A 136 1.13 -2.57 -10.83
C LEU A 136 1.73 -2.95 -9.48
N VAL A 137 0.91 -3.38 -8.54
CA VAL A 137 1.37 -3.82 -7.22
C VAL A 137 2.20 -5.10 -7.33
N PHE A 138 1.74 -6.10 -8.08
CA PHE A 138 2.46 -7.36 -8.25
C PHE A 138 3.72 -7.23 -9.13
N ASP A 139 3.79 -6.26 -10.02
CA ASP A 139 5.04 -5.92 -10.72
C ASP A 139 6.14 -5.48 -9.75
N ILE A 140 5.76 -4.85 -8.65
CA ILE A 140 6.69 -4.42 -7.60
C ILE A 140 7.01 -5.57 -6.64
N LEU A 141 6.00 -6.29 -6.16
CA LEU A 141 6.13 -7.34 -5.15
C LEU A 141 6.61 -8.69 -5.72
N GLY A 142 6.44 -8.90 -7.00
CA GLY A 142 6.62 -10.20 -7.65
C GLY A 142 5.34 -11.04 -7.64
N ASN A 143 5.37 -12.15 -8.38
CA ASN A 143 4.23 -13.07 -8.47
C ASN A 143 4.06 -13.80 -7.14
N PRO A 144 2.87 -13.78 -6.49
CA PRO A 144 2.63 -14.51 -5.24
C PRO A 144 3.02 -15.99 -5.28
N ALA A 145 2.87 -16.65 -6.44
CA ALA A 145 3.26 -18.05 -6.60
C ALA A 145 4.78 -18.28 -6.52
N GLU A 146 5.56 -17.24 -6.73
CA GLU A 146 7.03 -17.28 -6.69
C GLU A 146 7.60 -16.78 -5.35
N TRP A 147 6.73 -16.33 -4.45
CA TRP A 147 7.17 -15.83 -3.15
C TRP A 147 7.75 -16.95 -2.29
N PRO A 148 8.72 -16.65 -1.42
CA PRO A 148 9.24 -17.63 -0.47
C PRO A 148 8.13 -18.31 0.33
N PRO A 149 8.32 -19.58 0.80
CA PRO A 149 7.27 -20.33 1.51
C PRO A 149 6.67 -19.61 2.72
N GLU A 150 7.42 -18.74 3.38
CA GLU A 150 6.93 -17.91 4.49
C GLU A 150 5.91 -16.86 4.07
N PHE A 151 5.82 -16.54 2.77
CA PHE A 151 4.84 -15.62 2.19
C PHE A 151 3.68 -16.34 1.51
N GLN A 152 3.78 -17.65 1.35
CA GLN A 152 2.74 -18.48 0.76
C GLN A 152 1.94 -19.15 1.88
N ASP A 153 0.67 -19.37 1.63
CA ASP A 153 -0.18 -20.14 2.53
C ASP A 153 0.04 -21.64 2.38
#